data_702bc9c9d1c84879fd7db0c3009ccb86
#
_entry.id   702bc9c9d1c84879fd7db0c3009ccb86
#
_cell.length_a   1.000
_cell.length_b   1.000
_cell.length_c   1.000
_cell.angle_alpha   90.00
_cell.angle_beta   90.00
_cell.angle_gamma   90.00
#
_symmetry.space_group_name_H-M   'P 1'
#
loop_
_entity.id
_entity.type
_entity.pdbx_description
1 polymer ?
#
loop_
_entity_poly.entity_id
_entity_poly.type
_entity_poly.pdbx_seq_one_letter_code
_entity_poly.pdbx_strand_id
1 'polypeptide(L)'
;MQTMVRRSTGTRGYSGYRGRRRGRGVLAVVLVLILVAACGFLFAQRYMVYDADGSVRFEFPWTKKAPQEDAADDGTNGGETKQDELEITVEKPVIKDTRAVALADDALGDGWEDALAALDDSVNAVAVRLKDDGGRLLYDSAVRGAIDCGAVEGGSAARSAIEGLVVSKYYTIGRISTLHDSIYAYAHMTDAAVCQQSGLVWYDTNSTHWLAPEKQAAREYVTEIVTECAQMGFDELLLEDFQYPRDGRMSRIKTDERTMTQQEALSLLSGELRTILKAANYEGKLSVRVDADIVLAGSEERTGIVMSEYVKDFDRVYVPVTAENLDAVTEAMKDYDVEFVPILAEAAGSGSYLVEK
;
A
#
# COMPACT_ATOMS: atom_id res chain seq x y z
N MET A 1 27.15 75.59 45.43
CA MET A 1 27.92 74.39 45.78
C MET A 1 26.97 73.45 46.48
N GLN A 2 26.29 72.56 45.76
CA GLN A 2 25.31 71.63 46.33
C GLN A 2 25.72 70.23 45.94
N THR A 3 26.00 69.47 46.97
CA THR A 3 26.44 68.06 46.92
C THR A 3 25.18 67.17 46.75
N MET A 4 25.11 66.41 45.62
CA MET A 4 24.09 65.40 45.41
C MET A 4 24.50 64.09 46.05
N VAL A 5 23.66 63.62 46.96
CA VAL A 5 23.76 62.29 47.62
C VAL A 5 23.01 61.28 46.71
N ARG A 6 23.74 60.27 46.20
CA ARG A 6 23.18 59.09 45.49
C ARG A 6 22.62 58.09 46.50
N ARG A 7 21.29 57.83 46.43
CA ARG A 7 20.65 56.68 47.11
C ARG A 7 20.80 55.43 46.25
N SER A 8 21.38 54.42 46.77
CA SER A 8 21.41 53.06 46.19
C SER A 8 20.12 52.33 46.56
N THR A 9 19.35 51.91 45.58
CA THR A 9 18.20 51.02 45.74
C THR A 9 18.65 49.56 45.56
N GLY A 10 18.65 48.80 46.67
CA GLY A 10 18.94 47.38 46.66
C GLY A 10 17.79 46.61 46.07
N THR A 11 18.04 45.87 44.98
CA THR A 11 17.14 44.91 44.40
C THR A 11 17.14 43.60 45.21
N ARG A 12 15.99 43.31 45.82
CA ARG A 12 15.74 42.00 46.47
C ARG A 12 15.65 40.90 45.39
N GLY A 13 16.56 39.95 45.42
CA GLY A 13 16.52 38.77 44.60
C GLY A 13 15.37 37.84 45.00
N TYR A 14 14.53 37.50 44.02
CA TYR A 14 13.53 36.46 44.14
C TYR A 14 14.22 35.09 44.06
N SER A 15 14.18 34.32 45.15
CA SER A 15 14.62 32.92 45.13
C SER A 15 13.60 32.08 44.43
N GLY A 16 13.92 31.59 43.22
CA GLY A 16 13.10 30.67 42.46
C GLY A 16 12.96 29.30 43.15
N TYR A 17 11.74 28.91 43.41
CA TYR A 17 11.32 27.61 43.91
C TYR A 17 11.66 26.52 42.88
N ARG A 18 12.73 25.75 43.07
CA ARG A 18 13.00 24.54 42.26
C ARG A 18 12.13 23.40 42.76
N GLY A 19 10.89 23.33 42.24
CA GLY A 19 9.99 22.20 42.42
C GLY A 19 10.57 20.94 41.79
N ARG A 20 10.67 19.88 42.60
CA ARG A 20 11.11 18.53 42.22
C ARG A 20 10.20 17.93 41.14
N ARG A 21 10.65 17.93 39.84
CA ARG A 21 9.97 17.33 38.70
C ARG A 21 10.14 15.80 38.59
N ARG A 22 10.32 15.05 39.66
CA ARG A 22 10.49 13.59 39.64
C ARG A 22 9.19 12.79 39.48
N GLY A 23 8.01 13.36 39.77
CA GLY A 23 6.74 12.64 39.66
C GLY A 23 6.13 12.58 38.26
N ARG A 24 6.45 13.55 37.37
CA ARG A 24 5.85 13.58 36.02
C ARG A 24 6.40 12.52 35.08
N GLY A 25 7.67 12.15 35.19
CA GLY A 25 8.28 11.07 34.41
C GLY A 25 7.72 9.68 34.77
N VAL A 26 7.54 9.43 36.06
CA VAL A 26 6.95 8.16 36.52
C VAL A 26 5.48 8.04 36.09
N LEU A 27 4.71 9.12 36.17
CA LEU A 27 3.32 9.12 35.71
C LEU A 27 3.22 8.88 34.20
N ALA A 28 4.12 9.46 33.39
CA ALA A 28 4.15 9.23 31.94
C ALA A 28 4.51 7.77 31.60
N VAL A 29 5.48 7.16 32.29
CA VAL A 29 5.82 5.75 32.09
C VAL A 29 4.67 4.83 32.47
N VAL A 30 3.95 5.10 33.58
CA VAL A 30 2.78 4.33 33.99
C VAL A 30 1.65 4.45 32.98
N LEU A 31 1.39 5.65 32.43
CA LEU A 31 0.38 5.85 31.39
C LEU A 31 0.72 5.09 30.09
N VAL A 32 1.97 5.09 29.67
CA VAL A 32 2.43 4.31 28.50
C VAL A 32 2.26 2.82 28.75
N LEU A 33 2.60 2.31 29.93
CA LEU A 33 2.40 0.89 30.27
C LEU A 33 0.93 0.51 30.28
N ILE A 34 0.04 1.37 30.80
CA ILE A 34 -1.42 1.14 30.77
C ILE A 34 -1.93 1.15 29.33
N LEU A 35 -1.44 2.06 28.48
CA LEU A 35 -1.82 2.12 27.07
C LEU A 35 -1.39 0.86 26.31
N VAL A 36 -0.13 0.42 26.51
CA VAL A 36 0.38 -0.82 25.91
C VAL A 36 -0.42 -2.05 26.39
N ALA A 37 -0.78 -2.11 27.68
CA ALA A 37 -1.61 -3.18 28.22
C ALA A 37 -3.03 -3.15 27.67
N ALA A 38 -3.63 -1.97 27.49
CA ALA A 38 -4.94 -1.80 26.88
C ALA A 38 -4.94 -2.18 25.40
N CYS A 39 -3.95 -1.76 24.64
CA CYS A 39 -3.79 -2.16 23.24
C CYS A 39 -3.55 -3.67 23.10
N GLY A 40 -2.72 -4.26 23.96
CA GLY A 40 -2.50 -5.72 24.00
C GLY A 40 -3.78 -6.48 24.35
N PHE A 41 -4.60 -5.95 25.25
CA PHE A 41 -5.87 -6.56 25.62
C PHE A 41 -6.91 -6.48 24.48
N LEU A 42 -7.02 -5.33 23.81
CA LEU A 42 -7.90 -5.16 22.65
C LEU A 42 -7.47 -6.07 21.49
N PHE A 43 -6.15 -6.21 21.27
CA PHE A 43 -5.62 -7.13 20.30
C PHE A 43 -5.93 -8.59 20.66
N ALA A 44 -5.77 -8.98 21.94
CA ALA A 44 -6.08 -10.33 22.39
C ALA A 44 -7.57 -10.66 22.29
N GLN A 45 -8.47 -9.68 22.49
CA GLN A 45 -9.92 -9.89 22.33
C GLN A 45 -10.31 -10.32 20.91
N ARG A 46 -9.57 -9.91 19.89
CA ARG A 46 -9.80 -10.30 18.48
C ARG A 46 -9.59 -11.81 18.25
N TYR A 47 -8.82 -12.48 19.12
CA TYR A 47 -8.45 -13.89 19.01
C TYR A 47 -9.07 -14.76 20.14
N MET A 48 -10.03 -14.21 20.88
CA MET A 48 -10.79 -14.96 21.88
C MET A 48 -11.98 -15.65 21.22
N VAL A 49 -11.98 -16.99 21.26
CA VAL A 49 -13.12 -17.82 20.85
C VAL A 49 -13.78 -18.36 22.13
N TYR A 50 -15.09 -18.19 22.21
CA TYR A 50 -15.90 -18.72 23.29
C TYR A 50 -16.49 -20.06 22.87
N ASP A 51 -16.08 -21.13 23.54
CA ASP A 51 -16.68 -22.45 23.33
C ASP A 51 -18.08 -22.53 23.95
N ALA A 52 -18.90 -23.46 23.44
CA ALA A 52 -20.30 -23.64 23.90
C ALA A 52 -20.43 -24.06 25.37
N ASP A 53 -19.36 -24.48 26.01
CA ASP A 53 -19.27 -24.82 27.44
C ASP A 53 -18.87 -23.63 28.33
N GLY A 54 -18.68 -22.43 27.74
CA GLY A 54 -18.28 -21.22 28.45
C GLY A 54 -16.77 -21.08 28.69
N SER A 55 -15.96 -21.98 28.16
CA SER A 55 -14.51 -21.85 28.21
C SER A 55 -14.00 -20.83 27.16
N VAL A 56 -12.91 -20.12 27.51
CA VAL A 56 -12.30 -19.13 26.64
C VAL A 56 -10.98 -19.69 26.08
N ARG A 57 -10.89 -19.79 24.76
CA ARG A 57 -9.68 -20.23 24.08
C ARG A 57 -9.10 -19.08 23.27
N PHE A 58 -7.77 -18.98 23.24
CA PHE A 58 -7.05 -18.04 22.38
C PHE A 58 -6.54 -18.76 21.15
N GLU A 59 -7.02 -18.40 19.96
CA GLU A 59 -6.55 -18.94 18.70
C GLU A 59 -5.71 -17.89 17.96
N PHE A 60 -4.39 -18.02 18.06
CA PHE A 60 -3.48 -17.17 17.31
C PHE A 60 -3.14 -17.85 15.97
N PRO A 61 -3.03 -17.09 14.85
CA PRO A 61 -2.74 -17.66 13.53
C PRO A 61 -1.45 -18.49 13.45
N TRP A 62 -0.51 -18.28 14.38
CA TRP A 62 0.80 -18.97 14.44
C TRP A 62 0.87 -20.13 15.43
N THR A 63 -0.20 -20.51 16.09
CA THR A 63 -0.19 -21.61 17.09
C THR A 63 -0.64 -22.95 16.53
N LYS A 64 -0.70 -23.15 15.22
CA LYS A 64 -0.93 -24.50 14.66
C LYS A 64 0.25 -25.41 15.02
N LYS A 65 0.10 -26.25 16.04
CA LYS A 65 1.01 -27.35 16.37
C LYS A 65 0.94 -28.42 15.29
N ALA A 66 2.12 -28.91 14.86
CA ALA A 66 2.24 -30.14 14.07
C ALA A 66 1.58 -31.34 14.80
N PRO A 67 1.00 -32.31 14.07
CA PRO A 67 0.39 -33.48 14.67
C PRO A 67 1.46 -34.32 15.37
N GLN A 68 1.24 -34.61 16.65
CA GLN A 68 1.99 -35.57 17.43
C GLN A 68 1.33 -36.94 17.18
N GLU A 69 2.06 -37.86 16.55
CA GLU A 69 1.69 -39.26 16.50
C GLU A 69 1.73 -39.85 17.91
N ASP A 70 0.61 -40.29 18.41
CA ASP A 70 0.55 -41.23 19.53
C ASP A 70 -0.40 -42.40 19.20
N ALA A 71 0.08 -43.59 19.53
CA ALA A 71 -0.43 -44.89 19.16
C ALA A 71 -1.71 -45.27 19.92
N ALA A 72 -2.55 -46.00 19.20
CA ALA A 72 -3.47 -47.09 19.55
C ALA A 72 -4.23 -47.05 20.89
N ASP A 73 -5.56 -47.02 20.88
CA ASP A 73 -6.38 -48.21 21.23
C ASP A 73 -7.89 -47.94 21.01
N ASP A 74 -8.50 -48.88 20.34
CA ASP A 74 -9.84 -49.51 20.37
C ASP A 74 -11.11 -48.71 20.76
N GLY A 75 -12.08 -48.73 19.83
CA GLY A 75 -13.48 -49.01 20.21
C GLY A 75 -14.54 -47.93 19.97
N THR A 76 -15.28 -48.10 18.89
CA THR A 76 -16.73 -47.87 18.72
C THR A 76 -17.29 -46.47 18.35
N ASN A 77 -17.63 -46.34 17.09
CA ASN A 77 -18.90 -45.83 16.49
C ASN A 77 -19.43 -44.41 16.81
N GLY A 78 -19.41 -43.60 15.78
CA GLY A 78 -20.15 -42.32 15.73
C GLY A 78 -19.65 -41.48 14.53
N GLY A 79 -20.25 -41.67 13.35
CA GLY A 79 -19.82 -40.97 12.13
C GLY A 79 -20.09 -39.46 12.22
N GLU A 80 -19.04 -38.71 12.32
CA GLU A 80 -18.97 -37.31 11.90
C GLU A 80 -17.96 -37.21 10.79
N THR A 81 -18.46 -36.94 9.60
CA THR A 81 -17.64 -36.65 8.42
C THR A 81 -16.90 -35.34 8.68
N LYS A 82 -15.66 -35.42 9.15
CA LYS A 82 -14.74 -34.30 9.04
C LYS A 82 -14.50 -34.07 7.54
N GLN A 83 -15.04 -33.02 7.00
CA GLN A 83 -14.52 -32.48 5.76
C GLN A 83 -13.09 -31.98 6.05
N ASP A 84 -12.11 -32.81 5.67
CA ASP A 84 -10.75 -32.32 5.46
C ASP A 84 -10.85 -31.28 4.35
N GLU A 85 -10.75 -30.02 4.70
CA GLU A 85 -10.48 -28.94 3.76
C GLU A 85 -9.10 -29.26 3.16
N LEU A 86 -9.11 -29.90 2.00
CA LEU A 86 -7.91 -30.05 1.17
C LEU A 86 -7.49 -28.63 0.74
N GLU A 87 -6.50 -28.08 1.42
CA GLU A 87 -5.78 -26.89 0.95
C GLU A 87 -5.09 -27.30 -0.37
N ILE A 88 -5.76 -27.05 -1.51
CA ILE A 88 -5.19 -27.27 -2.83
C ILE A 88 -4.20 -26.15 -3.06
N THR A 89 -2.94 -26.35 -2.65
CA THR A 89 -1.85 -25.47 -3.04
C THR A 89 -1.51 -25.78 -4.50
N VAL A 90 -1.96 -24.92 -5.41
CA VAL A 90 -1.54 -25.01 -6.81
C VAL A 90 -0.12 -24.46 -6.89
N GLU A 91 0.87 -25.31 -7.11
CA GLU A 91 2.22 -24.85 -7.43
C GLU A 91 2.17 -24.12 -8.78
N LYS A 92 2.30 -22.80 -8.75
CA LYS A 92 2.40 -22.00 -9.97
C LYS A 92 3.75 -22.27 -10.65
N PRO A 93 3.76 -22.34 -11.99
CA PRO A 93 5.01 -22.54 -12.71
C PRO A 93 5.95 -21.35 -12.50
N VAL A 94 7.23 -21.60 -12.27
CA VAL A 94 8.26 -20.56 -12.27
C VAL A 94 8.36 -19.99 -13.68
N ILE A 95 7.90 -18.75 -13.86
CA ILE A 95 7.95 -18.06 -15.14
C ILE A 95 9.25 -17.26 -15.27
N LYS A 96 9.93 -17.40 -16.41
CA LYS A 96 11.12 -16.62 -16.73
C LYS A 96 10.73 -15.24 -17.26
N ASP A 97 9.81 -15.21 -18.20
CA ASP A 97 9.31 -13.99 -18.83
C ASP A 97 7.82 -13.83 -18.50
N THR A 98 7.45 -12.69 -17.98
CA THR A 98 6.06 -12.36 -17.63
C THR A 98 5.34 -11.78 -18.86
N ARG A 99 4.49 -12.60 -19.48
CA ARG A 99 3.66 -12.18 -20.63
C ARG A 99 2.25 -11.93 -20.13
N ALA A 100 2.03 -10.70 -19.67
CA ALA A 100 0.82 -10.30 -18.98
C ALA A 100 -0.18 -9.62 -19.91
N VAL A 101 -1.46 -9.80 -19.60
CA VAL A 101 -2.59 -9.06 -20.19
C VAL A 101 -3.37 -8.39 -19.07
N ALA A 102 -3.65 -7.11 -19.20
CA ALA A 102 -4.56 -6.40 -18.31
C ALA A 102 -5.99 -6.84 -18.63
N LEU A 103 -6.68 -7.40 -17.65
CA LEU A 103 -8.09 -7.70 -17.76
C LEU A 103 -8.91 -6.43 -17.60
N ALA A 104 -10.07 -6.38 -18.25
CA ALA A 104 -11.02 -5.28 -18.08
C ALA A 104 -11.56 -5.26 -16.63
N ASP A 105 -11.98 -4.08 -16.16
CA ASP A 105 -12.41 -3.91 -14.76
C ASP A 105 -13.67 -4.75 -14.42
N ASP A 106 -14.53 -5.00 -15.40
CA ASP A 106 -15.71 -5.86 -15.28
C ASP A 106 -15.37 -7.36 -15.19
N ALA A 107 -14.12 -7.75 -15.49
CA ALA A 107 -13.64 -9.11 -15.25
C ALA A 107 -13.52 -9.47 -13.76
N LEU A 108 -13.50 -8.48 -12.84
CA LEU A 108 -13.64 -8.71 -11.42
C LEU A 108 -15.12 -8.91 -11.02
N GLY A 109 -15.77 -9.89 -11.65
CA GLY A 109 -17.16 -10.24 -11.41
C GLY A 109 -17.44 -11.67 -11.82
N ASP A 110 -18.69 -12.00 -12.12
CA ASP A 110 -19.11 -13.37 -12.48
C ASP A 110 -18.47 -13.90 -13.78
N GLY A 111 -17.85 -13.03 -14.60
CA GLY A 111 -17.25 -13.38 -15.91
C GLY A 111 -15.74 -13.64 -15.89
N TRP A 112 -15.10 -13.70 -14.73
CA TRP A 112 -13.63 -13.82 -14.65
C TRP A 112 -13.07 -15.11 -15.26
N GLU A 113 -13.79 -16.24 -15.15
CA GLU A 113 -13.38 -17.53 -15.75
C GLU A 113 -13.44 -17.46 -17.27
N ASP A 114 -14.48 -16.83 -17.83
CA ASP A 114 -14.61 -16.63 -19.29
C ASP A 114 -13.52 -15.71 -19.82
N ALA A 115 -13.15 -14.66 -19.05
CA ALA A 115 -12.05 -13.78 -19.40
C ALA A 115 -10.71 -14.52 -19.44
N LEU A 116 -10.45 -15.43 -18.50
CA LEU A 116 -9.25 -16.28 -18.53
C LEU A 116 -9.27 -17.31 -19.67
N ALA A 117 -10.43 -17.90 -19.97
CA ALA A 117 -10.60 -18.85 -21.05
C ALA A 117 -10.40 -18.24 -22.46
N ALA A 118 -10.61 -16.93 -22.59
CA ALA A 118 -10.41 -16.17 -23.83
C ALA A 118 -8.95 -15.76 -24.08
N LEU A 119 -8.03 -16.00 -23.13
CA LEU A 119 -6.63 -15.64 -23.29
C LEU A 119 -5.89 -16.57 -24.25
N ASP A 120 -4.96 -16.02 -25.02
CA ASP A 120 -4.08 -16.77 -25.89
C ASP A 120 -3.13 -17.68 -25.06
N ASP A 121 -2.74 -18.84 -25.59
CA ASP A 121 -1.85 -19.80 -24.94
C ASP A 121 -0.46 -19.25 -24.62
N SER A 122 -0.05 -18.15 -25.28
CA SER A 122 1.21 -17.47 -25.01
C SER A 122 1.18 -16.62 -23.74
N VAL A 123 0.00 -16.29 -23.21
CA VAL A 123 -0.20 -15.50 -22.00
C VAL A 123 0.03 -16.40 -20.78
N ASN A 124 0.88 -15.97 -19.87
CA ASN A 124 1.16 -16.68 -18.63
C ASN A 124 0.90 -15.86 -17.36
N ALA A 125 0.51 -14.59 -17.52
CA ALA A 125 0.22 -13.67 -16.44
C ALA A 125 -1.01 -12.82 -16.75
N VAL A 126 -1.72 -12.40 -15.70
CA VAL A 126 -2.87 -11.50 -15.79
C VAL A 126 -2.73 -10.36 -14.80
N ALA A 127 -3.11 -9.17 -15.23
CA ALA A 127 -3.13 -7.98 -14.38
C ALA A 127 -4.57 -7.51 -14.19
N VAL A 128 -4.98 -7.30 -12.95
CA VAL A 128 -6.32 -6.81 -12.59
C VAL A 128 -6.22 -5.51 -11.81
N ARG A 129 -7.12 -4.59 -12.08
CA ARG A 129 -7.19 -3.33 -11.35
C ARG A 129 -7.94 -3.54 -10.04
N LEU A 130 -7.28 -3.27 -8.92
CA LEU A 130 -7.85 -3.34 -7.56
C LEU A 130 -8.33 -1.98 -7.07
N LYS A 131 -7.60 -0.92 -7.45
CA LYS A 131 -7.99 0.47 -7.16
C LYS A 131 -7.76 1.33 -8.39
N ASP A 132 -8.77 2.11 -8.77
CA ASP A 132 -8.69 3.04 -9.90
C ASP A 132 -8.10 4.41 -9.50
N ASP A 133 -7.85 5.26 -10.49
CA ASP A 133 -7.32 6.63 -10.36
C ASP A 133 -8.36 7.64 -9.82
N GLY A 134 -9.64 7.26 -9.76
CA GLY A 134 -10.67 8.02 -9.05
C GLY A 134 -10.66 7.80 -7.54
N GLY A 135 -10.03 6.72 -7.08
CA GLY A 135 -9.95 6.29 -5.68
C GLY A 135 -10.92 5.15 -5.32
N ARG A 136 -11.59 4.52 -6.31
CA ARG A 136 -12.53 3.42 -6.08
C ARG A 136 -11.80 2.10 -5.93
N LEU A 137 -12.11 1.36 -4.85
CA LEU A 137 -11.68 -0.01 -4.65
C LEU A 137 -12.68 -0.95 -5.34
N LEU A 138 -12.19 -1.71 -6.32
CA LEU A 138 -13.01 -2.59 -7.16
C LEU A 138 -13.23 -3.97 -6.54
N TYR A 139 -12.95 -4.12 -5.25
CA TYR A 139 -13.16 -5.34 -4.47
C TYR A 139 -13.78 -5.00 -3.10
N ASP A 140 -14.29 -6.01 -2.40
CA ASP A 140 -14.86 -5.89 -1.05
C ASP A 140 -13.74 -5.65 -0.02
N SER A 141 -13.37 -4.39 0.18
CA SER A 141 -12.30 -3.97 1.07
C SER A 141 -12.77 -3.82 2.51
N ALA A 142 -11.93 -4.23 3.46
CA ALA A 142 -12.13 -4.03 4.89
C ALA A 142 -11.37 -2.80 5.43
N VAL A 143 -10.65 -2.06 4.59
CA VAL A 143 -9.92 -0.85 4.98
C VAL A 143 -10.90 0.21 5.48
N ARG A 144 -10.78 0.56 6.77
CA ARG A 144 -11.74 1.44 7.42
C ARG A 144 -11.83 2.82 6.78
N GLY A 145 -10.67 3.40 6.40
CA GLY A 145 -10.61 4.69 5.72
C GLY A 145 -11.37 4.69 4.39
N ALA A 146 -11.28 3.60 3.62
CA ALA A 146 -12.00 3.44 2.36
C ALA A 146 -13.51 3.29 2.55
N ILE A 147 -13.93 2.51 3.55
CA ILE A 147 -15.35 2.34 3.89
C ILE A 147 -15.98 3.67 4.32
N ASP A 148 -15.30 4.40 5.21
CA ASP A 148 -15.82 5.65 5.80
C ASP A 148 -15.96 6.77 4.77
N CYS A 149 -15.11 6.81 3.73
CA CYS A 149 -15.24 7.79 2.64
C CYS A 149 -16.08 7.29 1.44
N GLY A 150 -16.57 6.05 1.48
CA GLY A 150 -17.39 5.48 0.40
C GLY A 150 -16.59 5.08 -0.84
N ALA A 151 -15.33 4.74 -0.70
CA ALA A 151 -14.44 4.34 -1.80
C ALA A 151 -14.64 2.87 -2.24
N VAL A 152 -15.29 2.03 -1.41
CA VAL A 152 -15.49 0.61 -1.72
C VAL A 152 -16.65 0.46 -2.68
N GLU A 153 -16.38 0.04 -3.92
CA GLU A 153 -17.37 -0.21 -4.98
C GLU A 153 -17.56 -1.70 -5.26
N GLY A 154 -16.48 -2.49 -5.12
CA GLY A 154 -16.53 -3.95 -5.32
C GLY A 154 -17.27 -4.67 -4.19
N GLY A 155 -17.84 -5.80 -4.54
CA GLY A 155 -18.61 -6.65 -3.60
C GLY A 155 -18.06 -8.07 -3.53
N SER A 156 -18.88 -9.00 -3.00
CA SER A 156 -18.52 -10.40 -2.81
C SER A 156 -18.18 -11.13 -4.11
N ALA A 157 -18.77 -10.76 -5.25
CA ALA A 157 -18.43 -11.34 -6.56
C ALA A 157 -16.98 -11.02 -6.95
N ALA A 158 -16.54 -9.76 -6.76
CA ALA A 158 -15.16 -9.37 -7.01
C ALA A 158 -14.17 -10.10 -6.08
N ARG A 159 -14.54 -10.28 -4.80
CA ARG A 159 -13.73 -11.06 -3.86
C ARG A 159 -13.58 -12.51 -4.34
N SER A 160 -14.67 -13.17 -4.72
CA SER A 160 -14.62 -14.55 -5.23
C SER A 160 -13.81 -14.67 -6.52
N ALA A 161 -13.90 -13.67 -7.41
CA ALA A 161 -13.08 -13.62 -8.62
C ALA A 161 -11.58 -13.52 -8.27
N ILE A 162 -11.20 -12.67 -7.33
CA ILE A 162 -9.81 -12.52 -6.87
C ILE A 162 -9.32 -13.85 -6.25
N GLU A 163 -10.10 -14.47 -5.36
CA GLU A 163 -9.76 -15.77 -4.75
C GLU A 163 -9.53 -16.84 -5.81
N GLY A 164 -10.34 -16.88 -6.86
CA GLY A 164 -10.16 -17.78 -8.00
C GLY A 164 -8.93 -17.46 -8.85
N LEU A 165 -8.67 -16.16 -9.10
CA LEU A 165 -7.53 -15.70 -9.88
C LEU A 165 -6.19 -16.05 -9.21
N VAL A 166 -6.04 -15.78 -7.91
CA VAL A 166 -4.77 -15.99 -7.19
C VAL A 166 -4.39 -17.47 -7.06
N VAL A 167 -5.36 -18.39 -7.13
CA VAL A 167 -5.11 -19.85 -7.17
C VAL A 167 -5.10 -20.41 -8.58
N SER A 168 -5.27 -19.60 -9.63
CA SER A 168 -5.21 -20.03 -11.02
C SER A 168 -3.79 -20.38 -11.45
N LYS A 169 -3.65 -20.94 -12.66
CA LYS A 169 -2.34 -21.23 -13.27
C LYS A 169 -1.53 -20.00 -13.67
N TYR A 170 -2.16 -18.81 -13.69
CA TYR A 170 -1.54 -17.59 -14.14
C TYR A 170 -0.76 -16.89 -13.01
N TYR A 171 0.32 -16.22 -13.37
CA TYR A 171 0.96 -15.24 -12.51
C TYR A 171 0.04 -14.02 -12.39
N THR A 172 -0.26 -13.59 -11.18
CA THR A 172 -1.29 -12.58 -10.93
C THR A 172 -0.68 -11.25 -10.47
N ILE A 173 -1.08 -10.16 -11.14
CA ILE A 173 -0.61 -8.80 -10.86
C ILE A 173 -1.80 -7.96 -10.40
N GLY A 174 -1.76 -7.51 -9.15
CA GLY A 174 -2.74 -6.55 -8.61
C GLY A 174 -2.31 -5.12 -8.89
N ARG A 175 -3.09 -4.35 -9.66
CA ARG A 175 -2.81 -2.95 -10.02
C ARG A 175 -3.51 -2.01 -9.04
N ILE A 176 -2.78 -1.05 -8.48
CA ILE A 176 -3.26 -0.15 -7.44
C ILE A 176 -2.82 1.28 -7.79
N SER A 177 -3.76 2.15 -8.20
CA SER A 177 -3.52 3.59 -8.24
C SER A 177 -3.37 4.10 -6.81
N THR A 178 -2.23 4.69 -6.47
CA THR A 178 -1.86 4.98 -5.08
C THR A 178 -2.21 6.40 -4.66
N LEU A 179 -1.51 7.39 -5.21
CA LEU A 179 -1.63 8.79 -4.80
C LEU A 179 -2.65 9.58 -5.61
N HIS A 180 -3.10 9.07 -6.74
CA HIS A 180 -4.21 9.64 -7.49
C HIS A 180 -5.53 9.09 -6.92
N ASP A 181 -6.22 9.91 -6.13
CA ASP A 181 -7.40 9.49 -5.36
C ASP A 181 -8.27 10.69 -5.01
N SER A 182 -9.33 10.87 -5.74
CA SER A 182 -10.25 11.97 -5.53
C SER A 182 -11.18 11.75 -4.34
N ILE A 183 -11.54 10.51 -4.04
CA ILE A 183 -12.50 10.18 -2.99
C ILE A 183 -11.88 10.43 -1.63
N TYR A 184 -10.74 9.82 -1.35
CA TYR A 184 -10.07 9.99 -0.05
C TYR A 184 -9.53 11.41 0.13
N ALA A 185 -8.98 12.02 -0.93
CA ALA A 185 -8.52 13.41 -0.90
C ALA A 185 -9.63 14.39 -0.52
N TYR A 186 -10.85 14.18 -1.02
CA TYR A 186 -11.98 15.04 -0.71
C TYR A 186 -12.50 14.85 0.72
N ALA A 187 -12.50 13.61 1.20
CA ALA A 187 -12.89 13.28 2.58
C ALA A 187 -11.86 13.79 3.61
N HIS A 188 -10.58 13.80 3.25
CA HIS A 188 -9.44 14.12 4.12
C HIS A 188 -8.61 15.31 3.61
N MET A 189 -9.30 16.41 3.29
CA MET A 189 -8.69 17.59 2.65
C MET A 189 -7.44 18.11 3.36
N THR A 190 -7.49 18.25 4.69
CA THR A 190 -6.39 18.80 5.49
C THR A 190 -5.30 17.79 5.75
N ASP A 191 -5.67 16.53 5.96
CA ASP A 191 -4.82 15.53 6.59
C ASP A 191 -4.13 14.61 5.57
N ALA A 192 -4.70 14.51 4.35
CA ALA A 192 -4.16 13.62 3.32
C ALA A 192 -3.98 14.27 1.95
N ALA A 193 -4.82 15.24 1.53
CA ALA A 193 -4.83 15.74 0.17
C ALA A 193 -3.72 16.75 -0.14
N VAL A 194 -3.33 16.84 -1.42
CA VAL A 194 -2.60 17.99 -1.95
C VAL A 194 -3.52 19.21 -1.90
N CYS A 195 -3.08 20.27 -1.23
CA CYS A 195 -3.89 21.47 -0.98
C CYS A 195 -3.40 22.67 -1.80
N GLN A 196 -4.34 23.59 -2.07
CA GLN A 196 -4.05 24.93 -2.59
C GLN A 196 -3.64 25.86 -1.44
N GLN A 197 -3.00 26.98 -1.79
CA GLN A 197 -2.70 28.07 -0.83
C GLN A 197 -3.95 28.61 -0.12
N SER A 198 -5.12 28.48 -0.76
CA SER A 198 -6.42 28.87 -0.18
C SER A 198 -6.94 27.88 0.89
N GLY A 199 -6.29 26.73 1.09
CA GLY A 199 -6.73 25.65 1.98
C GLY A 199 -7.74 24.69 1.35
N LEU A 200 -8.15 24.89 0.10
CA LEU A 200 -8.98 23.95 -0.64
C LEU A 200 -8.12 22.81 -1.22
N VAL A 201 -8.76 21.66 -1.51
CA VAL A 201 -8.09 20.57 -2.23
C VAL A 201 -7.64 21.10 -3.60
N TRP A 202 -6.42 20.76 -3.98
CA TRP A 202 -5.90 21.06 -5.30
C TRP A 202 -6.43 20.03 -6.31
N TYR A 203 -6.56 20.42 -7.57
CA TYR A 203 -7.00 19.58 -8.66
C TYR A 203 -6.13 19.79 -9.91
N ASP A 204 -5.96 18.73 -10.66
CA ASP A 204 -5.21 18.69 -11.93
C ASP A 204 -6.05 19.17 -13.13
N THR A 205 -5.55 19.01 -14.35
CA THR A 205 -6.25 19.38 -15.59
C THR A 205 -7.54 18.59 -15.83
N ASN A 206 -7.65 17.39 -15.28
CA ASN A 206 -8.82 16.52 -15.40
C ASN A 206 -9.84 16.76 -14.28
N SER A 207 -9.57 17.72 -13.39
CA SER A 207 -10.38 18.02 -12.20
C SER A 207 -10.39 16.86 -11.19
N THR A 208 -9.31 16.07 -11.16
CA THR A 208 -9.10 15.01 -10.18
C THR A 208 -8.15 15.46 -9.07
N HIS A 209 -8.13 14.73 -7.97
CA HIS A 209 -7.41 15.10 -6.76
C HIS A 209 -6.35 14.06 -6.40
N TRP A 210 -5.36 14.50 -5.61
CA TRP A 210 -4.17 13.74 -5.31
C TRP A 210 -3.89 13.74 -3.80
N LEU A 211 -3.36 12.63 -3.30
CA LEU A 211 -2.86 12.50 -1.94
C LEU A 211 -1.44 13.06 -1.84
N ALA A 212 -1.12 13.54 -0.67
CA ALA A 212 0.17 14.16 -0.37
C ALA A 212 0.98 13.21 0.54
N PRO A 213 1.97 12.46 0.02
CA PRO A 213 2.69 11.46 0.81
C PRO A 213 3.57 12.06 1.93
N GLU A 214 3.82 13.37 1.96
CA GLU A 214 4.39 14.05 3.11
C GLU A 214 3.46 14.02 4.33
N LYS A 215 2.15 13.78 4.13
CA LYS A 215 1.15 13.69 5.18
C LYS A 215 0.96 12.25 5.65
N GLN A 216 0.98 12.05 6.96
CA GLN A 216 0.90 10.73 7.57
C GLN A 216 -0.39 9.98 7.17
N ALA A 217 -1.55 10.64 7.20
CA ALA A 217 -2.82 10.00 6.88
C ALA A 217 -2.90 9.48 5.43
N ALA A 218 -2.23 10.17 4.48
CA ALA A 218 -2.12 9.69 3.11
C ALA A 218 -1.29 8.39 3.03
N ARG A 219 -0.14 8.36 3.73
CA ARG A 219 0.70 7.17 3.76
C ARG A 219 0.03 5.99 4.47
N GLU A 220 -0.61 6.22 5.62
CA GLU A 220 -1.36 5.19 6.34
C GLU A 220 -2.44 4.57 5.46
N TYR A 221 -3.23 5.39 4.78
CA TYR A 221 -4.28 4.91 3.88
C TYR A 221 -3.73 4.06 2.71
N VAL A 222 -2.68 4.53 2.04
CA VAL A 222 -2.06 3.79 0.94
C VAL A 222 -1.46 2.47 1.45
N THR A 223 -0.78 2.48 2.60
CA THR A 223 -0.16 1.28 3.17
C THR A 223 -1.19 0.26 3.65
N GLU A 224 -2.33 0.68 4.20
CA GLU A 224 -3.43 -0.21 4.56
C GLU A 224 -3.99 -0.94 3.33
N ILE A 225 -4.27 -0.23 2.24
CA ILE A 225 -4.77 -0.82 0.98
C ILE A 225 -3.75 -1.80 0.38
N VAL A 226 -2.48 -1.38 0.24
CA VAL A 226 -1.45 -2.24 -0.33
C VAL A 226 -1.23 -3.50 0.52
N THR A 227 -1.31 -3.37 1.85
CA THR A 227 -1.20 -4.51 2.76
C THR A 227 -2.38 -5.47 2.61
N GLU A 228 -3.60 -4.96 2.51
CA GLU A 228 -4.78 -5.78 2.26
C GLU A 228 -4.67 -6.53 0.93
N CYS A 229 -4.25 -5.85 -0.14
CA CYS A 229 -4.02 -6.48 -1.44
C CYS A 229 -2.93 -7.57 -1.40
N ALA A 230 -1.85 -7.34 -0.64
CA ALA A 230 -0.81 -8.34 -0.43
C ALA A 230 -1.33 -9.61 0.26
N GLN A 231 -2.24 -9.46 1.21
CA GLN A 231 -2.86 -10.57 1.94
C GLN A 231 -3.85 -11.38 1.07
N MET A 232 -4.28 -10.88 -0.07
CA MET A 232 -5.11 -11.62 -1.02
C MET A 232 -4.33 -12.68 -1.79
N GLY A 233 -2.98 -12.63 -1.79
CA GLY A 233 -2.13 -13.66 -2.39
C GLY A 233 -1.73 -13.39 -3.85
N PHE A 234 -1.73 -12.15 -4.31
CA PHE A 234 -1.16 -11.78 -5.61
C PHE A 234 0.34 -12.06 -5.67
N ASP A 235 0.82 -12.52 -6.83
CA ASP A 235 2.25 -12.77 -7.06
C ASP A 235 3.03 -11.44 -7.22
N GLU A 236 2.34 -10.37 -7.59
CA GLU A 236 2.92 -9.03 -7.77
C GLU A 236 1.89 -7.93 -7.49
N LEU A 237 2.33 -6.87 -6.84
CA LEU A 237 1.56 -5.63 -6.69
C LEU A 237 2.21 -4.54 -7.54
N LEU A 238 1.47 -4.03 -8.53
CA LEU A 238 1.91 -2.94 -9.39
C LEU A 238 1.30 -1.63 -8.90
N LEU A 239 2.14 -0.76 -8.35
CA LEU A 239 1.74 0.56 -7.91
C LEU A 239 1.71 1.51 -9.10
N GLU A 240 0.55 2.10 -9.34
CA GLU A 240 0.32 3.14 -10.34
C GLU A 240 0.16 4.48 -9.63
N ASP A 241 0.43 5.59 -10.33
CA ASP A 241 0.33 6.96 -9.80
C ASP A 241 1.10 7.16 -8.49
N PHE A 242 2.24 6.46 -8.34
CA PHE A 242 3.12 6.58 -7.18
C PHE A 242 4.04 7.80 -7.34
N GLN A 243 3.42 8.98 -7.46
CA GLN A 243 4.08 10.24 -7.74
C GLN A 243 3.23 11.43 -7.32
N TYR A 244 3.82 12.61 -7.31
CA TYR A 244 3.05 13.86 -7.22
C TYR A 244 2.44 14.23 -8.58
N PRO A 245 1.36 15.03 -8.60
CA PRO A 245 0.76 15.50 -9.84
C PRO A 245 1.76 16.32 -10.65
N ARG A 246 1.75 16.13 -11.97
CA ARG A 246 2.68 16.82 -12.90
C ARG A 246 2.03 17.90 -13.76
N ASP A 247 0.70 17.95 -13.84
CA ASP A 247 -0.06 18.89 -14.65
C ASP A 247 -1.08 19.68 -13.83
N GLY A 248 -1.71 20.69 -14.43
CA GLY A 248 -2.63 21.58 -13.77
C GLY A 248 -1.97 22.90 -13.30
N ARG A 249 -2.65 23.61 -12.41
CA ARG A 249 -2.16 24.90 -11.89
C ARG A 249 -1.18 24.71 -10.73
N MET A 250 0.03 24.19 -11.04
CA MET A 250 1.06 23.86 -10.05
C MET A 250 1.40 25.02 -9.11
N SER A 251 1.40 26.29 -9.61
CA SER A 251 1.67 27.47 -8.78
C SER A 251 0.65 27.74 -7.66
N ARG A 252 -0.48 27.03 -7.68
CA ARG A 252 -1.49 27.11 -6.61
C ARG A 252 -1.28 26.09 -5.49
N ILE A 253 -0.43 25.10 -5.70
CA ILE A 253 -0.14 24.10 -4.66
C ILE A 253 0.54 24.81 -3.49
N LYS A 254 0.06 24.52 -2.28
CA LYS A 254 0.65 24.97 -1.04
C LYS A 254 1.93 24.19 -0.75
N THR A 255 3.07 24.88 -0.76
CA THR A 255 4.39 24.26 -0.55
C THR A 255 5.11 24.77 0.69
N ASP A 256 4.66 25.88 1.27
CA ASP A 256 5.27 26.57 2.39
C ASP A 256 5.19 25.81 3.73
N GLU A 257 4.32 24.83 3.84
CA GLU A 257 4.19 23.94 5.02
C GLU A 257 4.86 22.56 4.84
N ARG A 258 5.47 22.32 3.69
CA ARG A 258 6.17 21.03 3.48
C ARG A 258 7.40 20.95 4.37
N THR A 259 7.52 19.81 5.08
CA THR A 259 8.66 19.52 5.97
C THR A 259 9.74 18.70 5.28
N MET A 260 9.48 18.20 4.08
CA MET A 260 10.37 17.38 3.26
C MET A 260 10.14 17.65 1.77
N THR A 261 11.09 17.28 0.94
CA THR A 261 10.96 17.31 -0.52
C THR A 261 9.99 16.24 -1.01
N GLN A 262 9.50 16.39 -2.25
CA GLN A 262 8.64 15.39 -2.87
C GLN A 262 9.35 14.04 -3.01
N GLN A 263 10.62 14.05 -3.38
CA GLN A 263 11.45 12.85 -3.45
C GLN A 263 11.57 12.15 -2.09
N GLU A 264 11.85 12.89 -1.01
CA GLU A 264 11.93 12.34 0.35
C GLU A 264 10.61 11.73 0.80
N ALA A 265 9.48 12.35 0.45
CA ALA A 265 8.15 11.85 0.80
C ALA A 265 7.81 10.54 0.06
N LEU A 266 8.17 10.42 -1.23
CA LEU A 266 8.01 9.19 -1.99
C LEU A 266 8.91 8.07 -1.44
N SER A 267 10.18 8.38 -1.15
CA SER A 267 11.12 7.42 -0.54
C SER A 267 10.67 6.97 0.86
N LEU A 268 10.05 7.87 1.64
CA LEU A 268 9.48 7.51 2.93
C LEU A 268 8.32 6.53 2.77
N LEU A 269 7.39 6.79 1.84
CA LEU A 269 6.25 5.92 1.57
C LEU A 269 6.69 4.55 1.04
N SER A 270 7.63 4.50 0.08
CA SER A 270 8.14 3.22 -0.45
C SER A 270 8.87 2.40 0.62
N GLY A 271 9.64 3.04 1.49
CA GLY A 271 10.28 2.39 2.63
C GLY A 271 9.30 1.86 3.67
N GLU A 272 8.22 2.60 3.97
CA GLU A 272 7.12 2.14 4.83
C GLU A 272 6.43 0.92 4.21
N LEU A 273 6.11 0.94 2.91
CA LEU A 273 5.52 -0.18 2.19
C LEU A 273 6.40 -1.44 2.24
N ARG A 274 7.70 -1.32 1.93
CA ARG A 274 8.64 -2.45 2.05
C ARG A 274 8.68 -3.05 3.45
N THR A 275 8.68 -2.19 4.46
CA THR A 275 8.72 -2.62 5.87
C THR A 275 7.46 -3.38 6.26
N ILE A 276 6.28 -2.87 5.87
CA ILE A 276 4.99 -3.46 6.22
C ILE A 276 4.77 -4.76 5.44
N LEU A 277 5.08 -4.80 4.14
CA LEU A 277 4.97 -6.00 3.32
C LEU A 277 5.87 -7.13 3.83
N LYS A 278 7.09 -6.80 4.25
CA LYS A 278 7.98 -7.76 4.91
C LYS A 278 7.42 -8.27 6.23
N ALA A 279 6.83 -7.41 7.04
CA ALA A 279 6.19 -7.78 8.30
C ALA A 279 4.93 -8.65 8.07
N ALA A 280 4.24 -8.46 6.95
CA ALA A 280 3.11 -9.27 6.51
C ALA A 280 3.52 -10.60 5.85
N ASN A 281 4.82 -10.90 5.75
CA ASN A 281 5.40 -12.05 5.05
C ASN A 281 4.96 -12.14 3.58
N TYR A 282 4.81 -11.00 2.92
CA TYR A 282 4.53 -10.97 1.49
C TYR A 282 5.78 -11.35 0.71
N GLU A 283 5.71 -12.43 -0.04
CA GLU A 283 6.81 -12.98 -0.87
C GLU A 283 6.71 -12.55 -2.34
N GLY A 284 5.61 -11.90 -2.71
CA GLY A 284 5.40 -11.38 -4.06
C GLY A 284 6.25 -10.16 -4.37
N LYS A 285 6.26 -9.75 -5.64
CA LYS A 285 6.99 -8.56 -6.09
C LYS A 285 6.23 -7.27 -5.81
N LEU A 286 6.96 -6.21 -5.47
CA LEU A 286 6.46 -4.85 -5.42
C LEU A 286 7.01 -4.08 -6.62
N SER A 287 6.14 -3.64 -7.50
CA SER A 287 6.48 -3.00 -8.76
C SER A 287 5.86 -1.63 -8.89
N VAL A 288 6.38 -0.81 -9.78
CA VAL A 288 5.88 0.55 -9.98
C VAL A 288 5.76 0.89 -11.47
N ARG A 289 4.75 1.67 -11.84
CA ARG A 289 4.58 2.25 -13.17
C ARG A 289 5.22 3.63 -13.22
N VAL A 290 6.00 3.89 -14.27
CA VAL A 290 6.66 5.19 -14.53
C VAL A 290 6.45 5.56 -15.99
N ASP A 291 6.21 6.83 -16.28
CA ASP A 291 6.07 7.33 -17.64
C ASP A 291 7.40 7.30 -18.40
N ALA A 292 7.35 6.98 -19.69
CA ALA A 292 8.55 6.84 -20.55
C ALA A 292 9.41 8.12 -20.63
N ASP A 293 8.79 9.30 -20.62
CA ASP A 293 9.50 10.57 -20.65
C ASP A 293 10.29 10.84 -19.37
N ILE A 294 9.81 10.38 -18.21
CA ILE A 294 10.53 10.45 -16.93
C ILE A 294 11.75 9.53 -16.95
N VAL A 295 11.58 8.30 -17.48
CA VAL A 295 12.67 7.35 -17.63
C VAL A 295 13.76 7.92 -18.53
N LEU A 296 13.39 8.48 -19.68
CA LEU A 296 14.33 9.07 -20.65
C LEU A 296 15.03 10.32 -20.11
N ALA A 297 14.36 11.11 -19.27
CA ALA A 297 14.93 12.28 -18.62
C ALA A 297 15.76 11.94 -17.37
N GLY A 298 15.57 10.76 -16.78
CA GLY A 298 16.19 10.32 -15.54
C GLY A 298 15.60 10.97 -14.27
N SER A 299 14.80 12.01 -14.41
CA SER A 299 14.10 12.67 -13.31
C SER A 299 12.98 13.59 -13.79
N GLU A 300 11.98 13.84 -12.92
CA GLU A 300 10.96 14.87 -13.11
C GLU A 300 10.67 15.54 -11.76
N GLU A 301 11.05 16.80 -11.64
CA GLU A 301 10.98 17.56 -10.37
C GLU A 301 9.55 17.68 -9.83
N ARG A 302 8.55 17.88 -10.72
CA ARG A 302 7.16 18.05 -10.27
C ARG A 302 6.57 16.80 -9.67
N THR A 303 6.95 15.64 -10.20
CA THR A 303 6.49 14.34 -9.70
C THR A 303 7.26 13.88 -8.46
N GLY A 304 8.43 14.46 -8.20
CA GLY A 304 9.36 14.04 -7.15
C GLY A 304 10.17 12.80 -7.52
N ILE A 305 10.14 12.37 -8.78
CA ILE A 305 10.85 11.18 -9.24
C ILE A 305 12.28 11.55 -9.63
N VAL A 306 13.24 10.87 -8.99
CA VAL A 306 14.64 10.77 -9.44
C VAL A 306 14.92 9.29 -9.61
N MET A 307 14.99 8.82 -10.86
CA MET A 307 14.99 7.40 -11.22
C MET A 307 16.02 6.59 -10.44
N SER A 308 17.26 7.08 -10.32
CA SER A 308 18.35 6.39 -9.60
C SER A 308 18.07 6.11 -8.12
N GLU A 309 17.21 6.89 -7.48
CA GLU A 309 16.78 6.67 -6.10
C GLU A 309 15.42 5.95 -6.04
N TYR A 310 14.53 6.36 -6.93
CA TYR A 310 13.15 5.91 -6.96
C TYR A 310 13.00 4.40 -7.16
N VAL A 311 13.79 3.81 -8.07
CA VAL A 311 13.68 2.38 -8.42
C VAL A 311 14.23 1.43 -7.36
N LYS A 312 15.00 1.92 -6.37
CA LYS A 312 15.67 1.08 -5.35
C LYS A 312 14.72 0.26 -4.48
N ASP A 313 13.51 0.77 -4.32
CA ASP A 313 12.50 0.15 -3.47
C ASP A 313 11.54 -0.76 -4.26
N PHE A 314 11.79 -1.01 -5.55
CA PHE A 314 10.92 -1.81 -6.39
C PHE A 314 11.66 -2.97 -7.04
N ASP A 315 10.94 -4.07 -7.28
CA ASP A 315 11.48 -5.26 -7.95
C ASP A 315 11.40 -5.12 -9.47
N ARG A 316 10.39 -4.36 -9.97
CA ARG A 316 10.15 -4.10 -11.39
C ARG A 316 9.68 -2.69 -11.63
N VAL A 317 10.02 -2.16 -12.81
CA VAL A 317 9.49 -0.91 -13.33
C VAL A 317 8.73 -1.19 -14.62
N TYR A 318 7.45 -0.84 -14.61
CA TYR A 318 6.56 -0.92 -15.76
C TYR A 318 6.51 0.44 -16.46
N VAL A 319 6.77 0.46 -17.76
CA VAL A 319 6.82 1.72 -18.53
C VAL A 319 5.93 1.61 -19.76
N PRO A 320 4.91 2.47 -19.89
CA PRO A 320 4.14 2.58 -21.13
C PRO A 320 5.04 3.03 -22.27
N VAL A 321 5.13 2.25 -23.34
CA VAL A 321 5.99 2.53 -24.48
C VAL A 321 5.23 2.41 -25.80
N THR A 322 5.72 3.12 -26.79
CA THR A 322 5.31 2.99 -28.20
C THR A 322 6.41 2.31 -28.99
N ALA A 323 6.11 1.86 -30.21
CA ALA A 323 7.11 1.32 -31.10
C ALA A 323 8.28 2.30 -31.39
N GLU A 324 8.02 3.62 -31.27
CA GLU A 324 9.00 4.66 -31.54
C GLU A 324 10.02 4.87 -30.40
N ASN A 325 9.57 4.67 -29.13
CA ASN A 325 10.41 4.95 -27.96
C ASN A 325 10.89 3.70 -27.20
N LEU A 326 10.42 2.50 -27.56
CA LEU A 326 10.76 1.24 -26.88
C LEU A 326 12.28 1.02 -26.77
N ASP A 327 13.02 1.18 -27.89
CA ASP A 327 14.45 0.97 -27.89
C ASP A 327 15.18 1.99 -27.01
N ALA A 328 14.77 3.25 -27.03
CA ALA A 328 15.36 4.30 -26.21
C ALA A 328 15.11 4.08 -24.72
N VAL A 329 13.87 3.71 -24.35
CA VAL A 329 13.52 3.38 -22.97
C VAL A 329 14.26 2.13 -22.50
N THR A 330 14.35 1.09 -23.34
CA THR A 330 15.09 -0.14 -23.03
C THR A 330 16.57 0.15 -22.77
N GLU A 331 17.19 1.03 -23.55
CA GLU A 331 18.59 1.42 -23.34
C GLU A 331 18.76 2.22 -22.05
N ALA A 332 17.89 3.20 -21.79
CA ALA A 332 17.91 4.00 -20.57
C ALA A 332 17.70 3.16 -19.29
N MET A 333 16.86 2.14 -19.36
CA MET A 333 16.60 1.26 -18.20
C MET A 333 17.80 0.39 -17.82
N LYS A 334 18.79 0.18 -18.70
CA LYS A 334 20.02 -0.57 -18.36
C LYS A 334 20.89 0.12 -17.31
N ASP A 335 20.72 1.42 -17.13
CA ASP A 335 21.47 2.20 -16.13
C ASP A 335 20.97 1.95 -14.69
N TYR A 336 19.86 1.23 -14.55
CA TYR A 336 19.22 0.97 -13.25
C TYR A 336 19.22 -0.52 -12.91
N ASP A 337 19.50 -0.86 -11.66
CA ASP A 337 19.48 -2.24 -11.15
C ASP A 337 18.04 -2.63 -10.75
N VAL A 338 17.17 -2.76 -11.76
CA VAL A 338 15.75 -3.11 -11.61
C VAL A 338 15.27 -3.80 -12.88
N GLU A 339 14.35 -4.76 -12.76
CA GLU A 339 13.75 -5.43 -13.91
C GLU A 339 12.80 -4.49 -14.66
N PHE A 340 13.03 -4.29 -15.97
CA PHE A 340 12.17 -3.48 -16.83
C PHE A 340 11.10 -4.33 -17.50
N VAL A 341 9.85 -3.87 -17.46
CA VAL A 341 8.71 -4.48 -18.15
C VAL A 341 7.98 -3.42 -18.99
N PRO A 342 8.04 -3.50 -20.33
CA PRO A 342 7.29 -2.59 -21.18
C PRO A 342 5.78 -2.83 -21.08
N ILE A 343 4.98 -1.76 -21.02
CA ILE A 343 3.54 -1.81 -21.24
C ILE A 343 3.29 -1.50 -22.72
N LEU A 344 2.65 -2.42 -23.41
CA LEU A 344 2.45 -2.43 -24.86
C LEU A 344 0.96 -2.42 -25.21
N ALA A 345 0.62 -1.90 -26.38
CA ALA A 345 -0.74 -2.02 -26.92
C ALA A 345 -1.03 -3.43 -27.49
N GLU A 346 0.02 -4.15 -27.93
CA GLU A 346 -0.09 -5.49 -28.53
C GLU A 346 1.03 -6.39 -27.98
N ALA A 347 0.81 -7.71 -27.98
CA ALA A 347 1.76 -8.68 -27.47
C ALA A 347 3.06 -8.70 -28.26
N ALA A 348 4.19 -8.74 -27.57
CA ALA A 348 5.51 -8.94 -28.15
C ALA A 348 5.78 -10.44 -28.38
N GLY A 349 6.69 -10.73 -29.33
CA GLY A 349 7.08 -12.11 -29.64
C GLY A 349 7.94 -12.79 -28.57
N SER A 350 8.58 -12.04 -27.65
CA SER A 350 9.48 -12.56 -26.61
C SER A 350 9.70 -11.56 -25.49
N GLY A 351 10.22 -12.03 -24.35
CA GLY A 351 10.51 -11.22 -23.17
C GLY A 351 9.30 -10.98 -22.27
N SER A 352 9.51 -10.20 -21.20
CA SER A 352 8.46 -9.76 -20.31
C SER A 352 7.74 -8.54 -20.88
N TYR A 353 6.42 -8.51 -20.75
CA TYR A 353 5.59 -7.36 -21.14
C TYR A 353 4.22 -7.42 -20.45
N LEU A 354 3.56 -6.26 -20.39
CA LEU A 354 2.13 -6.15 -20.04
C LEU A 354 1.40 -5.56 -21.25
N VAL A 355 0.36 -6.25 -21.72
CA VAL A 355 -0.58 -5.70 -22.73
C VAL A 355 -1.69 -4.95 -22.03
N GLU A 356 -1.82 -3.67 -22.34
CA GLU A 356 -2.91 -2.80 -21.86
C GLU A 356 -3.58 -2.16 -23.09
N LYS A 357 -4.92 -2.31 -23.20
CA LYS A 357 -5.72 -1.81 -24.34
C LYS A 357 -6.52 -0.56 -23.97
#